data_ce5cc174f304036f79e17c67e810c25a
#
_entry.id   ce5cc174f304036f79e17c67e810c25a
#
_cell.length_a   1.000
_cell.length_b   1.000
_cell.length_c   1.000
_cell.angle_alpha   90.00
_cell.angle_beta   90.00
_cell.angle_gamma   90.00
#
_symmetry.space_group_name_H-M   'P 1'
#
loop_
_entity.id
_entity.type
_entity.pdbx_description
1 polymer ?
#
loop_
_entity_poly.entity_id
_entity_poly.type
_entity_poly.pdbx_seq_one_letter_code
_entity_poly.pdbx_strand_id
1 'polypeptide(L)'
;TINLYAPLYISNYCPGGCAYCGFAADRHQLRKILTDEEFDAELATLKALGINDLLLLTGERTSECDFDFLSFHVKKASQHIPAVSVESFSMTTDEYTVLRKNGCIGVTLYQETYDRSVYEKMHRWGPKRDFIKRLETPEYALTAGMRFFGMGVLLGLSDPISDAISLFLHLQLLRKKYWQTEFSISFPRIRPEAGGFQPPFKIDDKFLARLIFAFRICMPDITLVLSTRESPSFRNKMAGLGINRMSVASKTTVGGYSSETSPSGGQFDIYDTRN
;
A
#
# COMPACT_ATOMS: atom_id res chain seq x y z
N THR A 1 -16.68 -10.62 -9.85
CA THR A 1 -16.69 -9.17 -9.57
C THR A 1 -15.27 -8.72 -9.24
N ILE A 2 -14.89 -7.54 -9.69
CA ILE A 2 -13.62 -6.89 -9.34
C ILE A 2 -13.96 -5.62 -8.57
N ASN A 3 -13.40 -5.46 -7.39
CA ASN A 3 -13.52 -4.25 -6.59
C ASN A 3 -12.44 -3.26 -7.02
N LEU A 4 -12.83 -2.01 -7.24
CA LEU A 4 -11.93 -0.93 -7.65
C LEU A 4 -11.70 0.02 -6.48
N TYR A 5 -10.45 0.45 -6.28
CA TYR A 5 -10.09 1.46 -5.30
C TYR A 5 -9.11 2.50 -5.87
N ALA A 6 -9.12 3.69 -5.32
CA ALA A 6 -8.16 4.72 -5.66
C ALA A 6 -7.16 4.98 -4.52
N PRO A 7 -5.84 5.04 -4.80
CA PRO A 7 -4.85 5.47 -3.83
C PRO A 7 -4.72 7.01 -3.83
N LEU A 8 -4.80 7.65 -2.67
CA LEU A 8 -4.55 9.09 -2.50
C LEU A 8 -3.37 9.30 -1.54
N TYR A 9 -2.27 9.81 -2.06
CA TYR A 9 -1.13 10.23 -1.24
C TYR A 9 -1.41 11.60 -0.63
N ILE A 10 -1.45 11.66 0.70
CA ILE A 10 -1.71 12.89 1.44
C ILE A 10 -0.42 13.56 1.96
N SER A 11 0.70 12.82 1.95
CA SER A 11 2.03 13.32 2.28
C SER A 11 3.12 12.45 1.65
N ASN A 12 4.23 13.07 1.21
CA ASN A 12 5.47 12.38 0.84
C ASN A 12 6.62 12.67 1.82
N TYR A 13 6.35 13.29 2.96
CA TYR A 13 7.31 13.40 4.04
C TYR A 13 7.62 12.01 4.58
N CYS A 14 8.91 11.69 4.70
CA CYS A 14 9.36 10.40 5.20
C CYS A 14 10.79 10.52 5.73
N PRO A 15 11.10 10.13 6.97
CA PRO A 15 12.44 10.16 7.53
C PRO A 15 13.25 8.92 7.15
N GLY A 16 12.64 7.95 6.44
CA GLY A 16 13.23 6.66 6.14
C GLY A 16 14.17 6.66 4.95
N GLY A 17 15.10 5.71 4.95
CA GLY A 17 16.10 5.51 3.90
C GLY A 17 15.88 4.24 3.08
N CYS A 18 14.63 3.92 2.68
CA CYS A 18 14.35 2.74 1.87
C CYS A 18 14.98 2.86 0.48
N ALA A 19 15.85 1.91 0.11
CA ALA A 19 16.66 1.98 -1.11
C ALA A 19 15.80 2.05 -2.40
N TYR A 20 14.62 1.48 -2.38
CA TYR A 20 13.71 1.29 -3.51
C TYR A 20 12.54 2.30 -3.59
N CYS A 21 12.55 3.32 -2.72
CA CYS A 21 11.41 4.22 -2.56
C CYS A 21 11.77 5.66 -2.96
N GLY A 22 10.95 6.25 -3.84
CA GLY A 22 11.11 7.65 -4.23
C GLY A 22 10.92 8.63 -3.08
N PHE A 23 10.20 8.25 -2.01
CA PHE A 23 10.00 9.10 -0.82
C PHE A 23 11.13 8.99 0.20
N ALA A 24 12.17 8.19 -0.02
CA ALA A 24 13.30 8.13 0.90
C ALA A 24 13.88 9.52 1.17
N ALA A 25 14.38 9.73 2.40
CA ALA A 25 14.82 11.06 2.86
C ALA A 25 15.98 11.64 2.05
N ASP A 26 16.79 10.78 1.43
CA ASP A 26 17.92 11.16 0.57
C ASP A 26 17.52 11.41 -0.90
N ARG A 27 16.25 11.43 -1.23
CA ARG A 27 15.76 11.75 -2.58
C ARG A 27 15.56 13.25 -2.74
N HIS A 28 16.09 13.80 -3.84
CA HIS A 28 15.91 15.20 -4.21
C HIS A 28 14.53 15.39 -4.88
N GLN A 29 13.47 15.35 -4.09
CA GLN A 29 12.14 15.67 -4.58
C GLN A 29 11.44 16.68 -3.65
N LEU A 30 10.53 17.44 -4.25
CA LEU A 30 9.71 18.39 -3.50
C LEU A 30 8.87 17.63 -2.46
N ARG A 31 9.02 18.02 -1.20
CA ARG A 31 8.18 17.51 -0.12
C ARG A 31 6.90 18.30 -0.06
N LYS A 32 5.80 17.56 0.03
CA LYS A 32 4.46 18.12 0.08
C LYS A 32 3.60 17.34 1.08
N ILE A 33 2.72 18.06 1.72
CA ILE A 33 1.59 17.56 2.50
C ILE A 33 0.35 18.30 2.03
N LEU A 34 -0.79 17.66 1.93
CA LEU A 34 -2.02 18.32 1.52
C LEU A 34 -2.53 19.25 2.62
N THR A 35 -2.96 20.44 2.25
CA THR A 35 -3.79 21.27 3.13
C THR A 35 -5.20 20.71 3.21
N ASP A 36 -6.02 21.23 4.15
CA ASP A 36 -7.40 20.80 4.29
C ASP A 36 -8.23 21.10 3.04
N GLU A 37 -7.99 22.26 2.40
CA GLU A 37 -8.67 22.68 1.17
C GLU A 37 -8.26 21.81 -0.02
N GLU A 38 -6.96 21.51 -0.15
CA GLU A 38 -6.46 20.59 -1.17
C GLU A 38 -7.08 19.20 -1.00
N PHE A 39 -7.13 18.68 0.24
CA PHE A 39 -7.71 17.38 0.53
C PHE A 39 -9.20 17.33 0.18
N ASP A 40 -9.97 18.38 0.49
CA ASP A 40 -11.38 18.47 0.10
C ASP A 40 -11.57 18.47 -1.42
N ALA A 41 -10.72 19.17 -2.16
CA ALA A 41 -10.75 19.19 -3.61
C ALA A 41 -10.44 17.79 -4.21
N GLU A 42 -9.45 17.07 -3.64
CA GLU A 42 -9.14 15.69 -4.02
C GLU A 42 -10.32 14.74 -3.77
N LEU A 43 -10.95 14.83 -2.58
CA LEU A 43 -12.13 14.02 -2.24
C LEU A 43 -13.31 14.29 -3.16
N ALA A 44 -13.58 15.57 -3.46
CA ALA A 44 -14.66 15.96 -4.36
C ALA A 44 -14.46 15.36 -5.76
N THR A 45 -13.23 15.44 -6.28
CA THR A 45 -12.87 14.87 -7.57
C THR A 45 -13.01 13.35 -7.60
N LEU A 46 -12.49 12.65 -6.60
CA LEU A 46 -12.60 11.18 -6.49
C LEU A 46 -14.07 10.74 -6.39
N LYS A 47 -14.87 11.47 -5.62
CA LYS A 47 -16.31 11.21 -5.52
C LYS A 47 -17.03 11.42 -6.87
N ALA A 48 -16.68 12.47 -7.61
CA ALA A 48 -17.23 12.72 -8.96
C ALA A 48 -16.84 11.63 -9.96
N LEU A 49 -15.68 10.99 -9.78
CA LEU A 49 -15.25 9.80 -10.53
C LEU A 49 -15.95 8.50 -10.09
N GLY A 50 -16.83 8.55 -9.09
CA GLY A 50 -17.56 7.38 -8.59
C GLY A 50 -16.72 6.46 -7.69
N ILE A 51 -15.60 6.95 -7.15
CA ILE A 51 -14.76 6.16 -6.23
C ILE A 51 -15.46 6.00 -4.88
N ASN A 52 -15.64 4.75 -4.46
CA ASN A 52 -16.27 4.37 -3.20
C ASN A 52 -15.32 3.62 -2.25
N ASP A 53 -14.10 3.32 -2.69
CA ASP A 53 -13.05 2.66 -1.90
C ASP A 53 -11.75 3.48 -2.07
N LEU A 54 -11.29 4.08 -0.98
CA LEU A 54 -10.15 4.99 -0.93
C LEU A 54 -9.06 4.43 -0.04
N LEU A 55 -7.84 4.40 -0.57
CA LEU A 55 -6.63 4.09 0.19
C LEU A 55 -5.84 5.37 0.40
N LEU A 56 -5.76 5.87 1.65
CA LEU A 56 -4.93 7.01 2.01
C LEU A 56 -3.49 6.56 2.27
N LEU A 57 -2.53 7.23 1.64
CA LEU A 57 -1.11 6.88 1.74
C LEU A 57 -0.27 8.02 2.29
N THR A 58 0.72 7.63 3.12
CA THR A 58 1.77 8.52 3.64
C THR A 58 3.14 7.85 3.59
N GLY A 59 4.20 8.60 3.86
CA GLY A 59 5.49 8.02 4.26
C GLY A 59 5.48 7.52 5.72
N GLU A 60 6.67 7.25 6.26
CA GLU A 60 6.85 7.00 7.69
C GLU A 60 6.61 8.29 8.50
N ARG A 61 6.21 8.14 9.76
CA ARG A 61 5.84 9.24 10.68
C ARG A 61 6.92 10.32 10.76
N THR A 62 6.48 11.57 10.65
CA THR A 62 7.26 12.79 10.88
C THR A 62 6.49 13.76 11.78
N SER A 63 7.10 14.91 12.12
CA SER A 63 6.39 15.98 12.81
C SER A 63 5.28 16.62 11.96
N GLU A 64 5.45 16.64 10.64
CA GLU A 64 4.49 17.22 9.69
C GLU A 64 3.35 16.24 9.36
N CYS A 65 3.64 14.95 9.35
CA CYS A 65 2.69 13.89 9.03
C CYS A 65 2.72 12.84 10.15
N ASP A 66 2.10 13.16 11.24
CA ASP A 66 1.98 12.33 12.43
C ASP A 66 0.66 11.55 12.47
N PHE A 67 0.39 10.92 13.60
CA PHE A 67 -0.85 10.18 13.82
C PHE A 67 -2.10 11.09 13.80
N ASP A 68 -2.01 12.27 14.39
CA ASP A 68 -3.16 13.19 14.50
C ASP A 68 -3.56 13.69 13.11
N PHE A 69 -2.57 14.03 12.27
CA PHE A 69 -2.78 14.39 10.88
C PHE A 69 -3.48 13.26 10.11
N LEU A 70 -2.95 12.03 10.18
CA LEU A 70 -3.56 10.88 9.49
C LEU A 70 -4.98 10.60 9.98
N SER A 71 -5.18 10.61 11.29
CA SER A 71 -6.46 10.32 11.94
C SER A 71 -7.54 11.35 11.58
N PHE A 72 -7.17 12.63 11.51
CA PHE A 72 -8.04 13.71 11.06
C PHE A 72 -8.51 13.48 9.61
N HIS A 73 -7.58 13.19 8.69
CA HIS A 73 -7.91 12.98 7.28
C HIS A 73 -8.71 11.69 7.04
N VAL A 74 -8.46 10.64 7.81
CA VAL A 74 -9.31 9.43 7.81
C VAL A 74 -10.74 9.75 8.20
N LYS A 75 -10.93 10.48 9.32
CA LYS A 75 -12.26 10.89 9.79
C LYS A 75 -12.98 11.74 8.75
N LYS A 76 -12.29 12.68 8.15
CA LYS A 76 -12.83 13.57 7.11
C LYS A 76 -13.22 12.76 5.85
N ALA A 77 -12.35 11.88 5.37
CA ALA A 77 -12.63 11.03 4.21
C ALA A 77 -13.83 10.11 4.43
N SER A 78 -13.96 9.51 5.63
CA SER A 78 -15.03 8.57 5.96
C SER A 78 -16.44 9.18 5.97
N GLN A 79 -16.53 10.51 6.03
CA GLN A 79 -17.79 11.24 5.89
C GLN A 79 -18.27 11.34 4.44
N HIS A 80 -17.38 11.13 3.47
CA HIS A 80 -17.64 11.33 2.05
C HIS A 80 -17.50 10.06 1.21
N ILE A 81 -16.63 9.12 1.61
CA ILE A 81 -16.31 7.87 0.92
C ILE A 81 -16.69 6.69 1.83
N PRO A 82 -17.48 5.73 1.36
CA PRO A 82 -17.97 4.61 2.18
C PRO A 82 -16.90 3.69 2.74
N ALA A 83 -15.81 3.47 1.98
CA ALA A 83 -14.73 2.60 2.39
C ALA A 83 -13.41 3.38 2.39
N VAL A 84 -12.84 3.63 3.59
CA VAL A 84 -11.56 4.30 3.76
C VAL A 84 -10.59 3.37 4.47
N SER A 85 -9.45 3.15 3.85
CA SER A 85 -8.33 2.37 4.40
C SER A 85 -7.03 3.16 4.34
N VAL A 86 -6.01 2.72 5.06
CA VAL A 86 -4.71 3.41 5.12
C VAL A 86 -3.56 2.48 4.73
N GLU A 87 -2.56 3.04 4.06
CA GLU A 87 -1.23 2.46 3.88
C GLU A 87 -0.20 3.48 4.38
N SER A 88 0.29 3.27 5.60
CA SER A 88 1.06 4.28 6.32
C SER A 88 2.09 3.62 7.24
N PHE A 89 2.62 4.38 8.19
CA PHE A 89 3.57 3.89 9.20
C PHE A 89 2.95 2.87 10.15
N SER A 90 3.81 2.08 10.80
CA SER A 90 3.39 1.17 11.87
C SER A 90 2.89 1.95 13.09
N MET A 91 1.72 1.55 13.61
CA MET A 91 1.04 2.19 14.73
C MET A 91 0.84 1.21 15.88
N THR A 92 0.51 1.74 17.05
CA THR A 92 0.12 0.94 18.23
C THR A 92 -1.32 0.45 18.11
N THR A 93 -1.71 -0.52 18.94
CA THR A 93 -3.10 -1.00 19.01
C THR A 93 -4.08 0.13 19.36
N ASP A 94 -3.69 1.04 20.25
CA ASP A 94 -4.53 2.18 20.64
C ASP A 94 -4.74 3.15 19.47
N GLU A 95 -3.68 3.47 18.73
CA GLU A 95 -3.77 4.31 17.53
C GLU A 95 -4.66 3.66 16.46
N TYR A 96 -4.51 2.37 16.20
CA TYR A 96 -5.41 1.65 15.28
C TYR A 96 -6.86 1.64 15.78
N THR A 97 -7.08 1.56 17.09
CA THR A 97 -8.41 1.64 17.69
C THR A 97 -9.05 3.03 17.44
N VAL A 98 -8.28 4.09 17.55
CA VAL A 98 -8.74 5.46 17.23
C VAL A 98 -9.05 5.60 15.75
N LEU A 99 -8.17 5.12 14.85
CA LEU A 99 -8.43 5.13 13.41
C LEU A 99 -9.74 4.40 13.05
N ARG A 100 -9.96 3.22 13.64
CA ARG A 100 -11.20 2.46 13.43
C ARG A 100 -12.44 3.24 13.88
N LYS A 101 -12.38 3.90 15.05
CA LYS A 101 -13.47 4.76 15.55
C LYS A 101 -13.72 5.96 14.64
N ASN A 102 -12.70 6.44 13.94
CA ASN A 102 -12.77 7.53 12.96
C ASN A 102 -13.19 7.08 11.56
N GLY A 103 -13.62 5.81 11.39
CA GLY A 103 -14.18 5.30 10.15
C GLY A 103 -13.19 4.56 9.25
N CYS A 104 -11.95 4.33 9.69
CA CYS A 104 -11.02 3.45 8.96
C CYS A 104 -11.52 2.00 9.00
N ILE A 105 -11.71 1.39 7.83
CA ILE A 105 -12.15 -0.01 7.74
C ILE A 105 -10.99 -0.99 7.63
N GLY A 106 -9.81 -0.53 7.24
CA GLY A 106 -8.70 -1.43 6.99
C GLY A 106 -7.34 -0.77 6.89
N VAL A 107 -6.32 -1.61 6.98
CA VAL A 107 -4.91 -1.24 6.91
C VAL A 107 -4.25 -2.07 5.83
N THR A 108 -3.40 -1.45 5.01
CA THR A 108 -2.46 -2.14 4.14
C THR A 108 -1.04 -1.91 4.68
N LEU A 109 -0.30 -2.99 4.89
CA LEU A 109 1.06 -2.91 5.37
C LEU A 109 1.89 -4.08 4.84
N TYR A 110 2.79 -3.79 3.91
CA TYR A 110 3.65 -4.82 3.32
C TYR A 110 4.88 -5.05 4.19
N GLN A 111 5.25 -6.33 4.36
CA GLN A 111 6.53 -6.71 4.99
C GLN A 111 7.71 -6.36 4.09
N GLU A 112 7.47 -6.18 2.80
CA GLU A 112 8.41 -5.97 1.71
C GLU A 112 9.24 -7.22 1.38
N THR A 113 9.98 -7.77 2.34
CA THR A 113 10.66 -9.07 2.28
C THR A 113 10.72 -9.71 3.65
N TYR A 114 10.67 -11.03 3.70
CA TYR A 114 10.87 -11.83 4.91
C TYR A 114 12.33 -12.25 5.12
N ASP A 115 13.20 -12.03 4.13
CA ASP A 115 14.64 -12.16 4.31
C ASP A 115 15.15 -11.01 5.17
N ARG A 116 15.48 -11.31 6.43
CA ARG A 116 15.91 -10.32 7.41
C ARG A 116 17.17 -9.57 6.98
N SER A 117 18.12 -10.27 6.36
CA SER A 117 19.39 -9.67 5.93
C SER A 117 19.17 -8.67 4.78
N VAL A 118 18.31 -9.03 3.83
CA VAL A 118 17.89 -8.13 2.75
C VAL A 118 17.07 -6.98 3.29
N TYR A 119 16.14 -7.25 4.23
CA TYR A 119 15.32 -6.21 4.86
C TYR A 119 16.18 -5.12 5.52
N GLU A 120 17.14 -5.51 6.35
CA GLU A 120 18.06 -4.58 7.05
C GLU A 120 18.93 -3.77 6.07
N LYS A 121 19.34 -4.38 4.97
CA LYS A 121 20.10 -3.73 3.90
C LYS A 121 19.26 -2.72 3.10
N MET A 122 18.00 -3.04 2.83
CA MET A 122 17.11 -2.20 2.02
C MET A 122 16.53 -1.04 2.82
N HIS A 123 16.28 -1.22 4.12
CA HIS A 123 15.79 -0.17 5.03
C HIS A 123 16.98 0.42 5.81
N ARG A 124 17.78 1.23 5.12
CA ARG A 124 19.08 1.72 5.58
C ARG A 124 19.03 2.47 6.92
N TRP A 125 17.97 3.28 7.13
CA TRP A 125 17.67 4.01 8.38
C TRP A 125 16.19 4.36 8.47
N GLY A 126 15.78 4.91 9.62
CA GLY A 126 14.41 5.33 9.90
C GLY A 126 13.56 4.24 10.56
N PRO A 127 12.30 4.58 10.92
CA PRO A 127 11.44 3.69 11.72
C PRO A 127 11.14 2.35 11.05
N LYS A 128 11.03 2.31 9.72
CA LYS A 128 10.77 1.08 8.96
C LYS A 128 11.90 0.05 9.03
N ARG A 129 13.10 0.43 9.51
CA ARG A 129 14.23 -0.49 9.68
C ARG A 129 13.98 -1.58 10.72
N ASP A 130 13.06 -1.35 11.65
CA ASP A 130 12.71 -2.34 12.68
C ASP A 130 11.89 -3.48 12.07
N PHE A 131 12.58 -4.56 11.73
CA PHE A 131 12.02 -5.77 11.11
C PHE A 131 10.94 -6.42 11.99
N ILE A 132 11.21 -6.53 13.29
CA ILE A 132 10.29 -7.20 14.23
C ILE A 132 9.02 -6.39 14.40
N LYS A 133 9.16 -5.07 14.65
CA LYS A 133 8.00 -4.19 14.75
C LYS A 133 7.15 -4.23 13.48
N ARG A 134 7.79 -4.27 12.29
CA ARG A 134 7.06 -4.38 11.02
C ARG A 134 6.31 -5.70 10.90
N LEU A 135 6.94 -6.80 11.31
CA LEU A 135 6.36 -8.14 11.28
C LEU A 135 5.17 -8.28 12.25
N GLU A 136 5.23 -7.63 13.42
CA GLU A 136 4.19 -7.68 14.46
C GLU A 136 3.04 -6.68 14.22
N THR A 137 3.25 -5.64 13.41
CA THR A 137 2.25 -4.58 13.19
C THR A 137 0.89 -5.10 12.72
N PRO A 138 0.77 -6.15 11.87
CA PRO A 138 -0.53 -6.74 11.56
C PRO A 138 -1.32 -7.14 12.80
N GLU A 139 -0.68 -7.73 13.82
CA GLU A 139 -1.37 -8.14 15.04
C GLU A 139 -1.89 -6.94 15.84
N TYR A 140 -1.20 -5.80 15.85
CA TYR A 140 -1.68 -4.58 16.51
C TYR A 140 -2.95 -4.05 15.87
N ALA A 141 -3.00 -4.00 14.53
CA ALA A 141 -4.18 -3.57 13.80
C ALA A 141 -5.37 -4.53 13.96
N LEU A 142 -5.09 -5.83 13.91
CA LEU A 142 -6.12 -6.87 14.03
C LEU A 142 -6.69 -6.95 15.45
N THR A 143 -5.83 -6.76 16.48
CA THR A 143 -6.26 -6.67 17.88
C THR A 143 -7.13 -5.43 18.12
N ALA A 144 -6.88 -4.32 17.41
CA ALA A 144 -7.74 -3.14 17.43
C ALA A 144 -9.09 -3.37 16.73
N GLY A 145 -9.29 -4.52 16.08
CA GLY A 145 -10.52 -4.89 15.39
C GLY A 145 -10.67 -4.32 13.99
N MET A 146 -9.57 -4.11 13.28
CA MET A 146 -9.64 -3.75 11.84
C MET A 146 -10.33 -4.87 11.05
N ARG A 147 -11.27 -4.48 10.19
CA ARG A 147 -12.11 -5.42 9.43
C ARG A 147 -11.40 -5.96 8.19
N PHE A 148 -10.43 -5.20 7.68
CA PHE A 148 -9.69 -5.53 6.47
C PHE A 148 -8.18 -5.32 6.74
N PHE A 149 -7.35 -6.29 6.27
CA PHE A 149 -5.90 -6.15 6.34
C PHE A 149 -5.22 -6.62 5.05
N GLY A 150 -4.47 -5.70 4.42
CA GLY A 150 -3.69 -5.96 3.22
C GLY A 150 -2.24 -6.29 3.55
N MET A 151 -1.79 -7.46 3.11
CA MET A 151 -0.40 -7.93 3.23
C MET A 151 0.27 -8.01 1.87
N GLY A 152 1.60 -8.07 1.86
CA GLY A 152 2.33 -8.24 0.61
C GLY A 152 3.83 -8.29 0.78
N VAL A 153 4.49 -8.63 -0.33
CA VAL A 153 5.94 -8.56 -0.50
C VAL A 153 6.27 -7.79 -1.76
N LEU A 154 7.34 -7.00 -1.72
CA LEU A 154 7.82 -6.23 -2.87
C LEU A 154 8.74 -7.12 -3.71
N LEU A 155 8.18 -7.70 -4.76
CA LEU A 155 8.90 -8.64 -5.62
C LEU A 155 10.09 -7.97 -6.32
N GLY A 156 11.24 -8.60 -6.16
CA GLY A 156 12.51 -8.15 -6.72
C GLY A 156 13.55 -7.80 -5.67
N LEU A 157 13.20 -7.71 -4.38
CA LEU A 157 14.15 -7.44 -3.30
C LEU A 157 14.98 -8.67 -2.92
N SER A 158 14.32 -9.81 -2.71
CA SER A 158 14.93 -11.09 -2.34
C SER A 158 14.39 -12.22 -3.20
N ASP A 159 14.71 -13.48 -2.86
CA ASP A 159 14.16 -14.65 -3.55
C ASP A 159 12.63 -14.64 -3.49
N PRO A 160 11.94 -14.53 -4.63
CA PRO A 160 10.50 -14.31 -4.65
C PRO A 160 9.69 -15.53 -4.19
N ILE A 161 10.27 -16.73 -4.26
CA ILE A 161 9.58 -17.94 -3.80
C ILE A 161 9.64 -18.03 -2.28
N SER A 162 10.80 -17.77 -1.68
CA SER A 162 10.98 -17.75 -0.23
C SER A 162 10.09 -16.69 0.42
N ASP A 163 10.02 -15.49 -0.17
CA ASP A 163 9.13 -14.42 0.29
C ASP A 163 7.65 -14.81 0.18
N ALA A 164 7.25 -15.43 -0.93
CA ALA A 164 5.88 -15.87 -1.13
C ALA A 164 5.45 -16.96 -0.14
N ILE A 165 6.32 -17.94 0.14
CA ILE A 165 6.07 -18.97 1.14
C ILE A 165 5.95 -18.37 2.54
N SER A 166 6.86 -17.48 2.91
CA SER A 166 6.85 -16.82 4.21
C SER A 166 5.59 -15.97 4.40
N LEU A 167 5.19 -15.21 3.38
CA LEU A 167 3.93 -14.46 3.37
C LEU A 167 2.72 -15.38 3.53
N PHE A 168 2.70 -16.50 2.82
CA PHE A 168 1.63 -17.50 2.94
C PHE A 168 1.52 -18.04 4.37
N LEU A 169 2.63 -18.43 4.98
CA LEU A 169 2.66 -18.95 6.35
C LEU A 169 2.25 -17.88 7.38
N HIS A 170 2.73 -16.66 7.23
CA HIS A 170 2.34 -15.54 8.10
C HIS A 170 0.84 -15.27 8.01
N LEU A 171 0.29 -15.21 6.80
CA LEU A 171 -1.15 -15.04 6.58
C LEU A 171 -1.96 -16.17 7.22
N GLN A 172 -1.52 -17.44 7.10
CA GLN A 172 -2.22 -18.58 7.71
C GLN A 172 -2.29 -18.46 9.24
N LEU A 173 -1.20 -18.01 9.88
CA LEU A 173 -1.17 -17.77 11.32
C LEU A 173 -2.15 -16.67 11.72
N LEU A 174 -2.15 -15.54 11.00
CA LEU A 174 -3.05 -14.42 11.28
C LEU A 174 -4.53 -14.80 11.05
N ARG A 175 -4.86 -15.50 9.96
CA ARG A 175 -6.22 -15.94 9.67
C ARG A 175 -6.76 -16.91 10.72
N LYS A 176 -5.93 -17.79 11.25
CA LYS A 176 -6.32 -18.70 12.34
C LYS A 176 -6.70 -17.94 13.61
N LYS A 177 -5.96 -16.86 13.90
CA LYS A 177 -6.17 -16.05 15.12
C LYS A 177 -7.29 -15.01 14.95
N TYR A 178 -7.37 -14.39 13.77
CA TYR A 178 -8.27 -13.28 13.46
C TYR A 178 -9.24 -13.63 12.32
N TRP A 179 -10.00 -14.70 12.52
CA TRP A 179 -10.90 -15.28 11.50
C TRP A 179 -12.03 -14.34 11.03
N GLN A 180 -12.34 -13.27 11.78
CA GLN A 180 -13.34 -12.27 11.41
C GLN A 180 -12.83 -11.19 10.45
N THR A 181 -11.50 -11.17 10.19
CA THR A 181 -10.89 -10.18 9.32
C THR A 181 -10.83 -10.67 7.89
N GLU A 182 -11.17 -9.80 6.95
CA GLU A 182 -10.92 -10.01 5.53
C GLU A 182 -9.46 -9.66 5.22
N PHE A 183 -8.75 -10.60 4.62
CA PHE A 183 -7.37 -10.38 4.21
C PHE A 183 -7.25 -10.18 2.71
N SER A 184 -6.32 -9.33 2.32
CA SER A 184 -5.88 -9.24 0.93
C SER A 184 -4.38 -9.40 0.78
N ILE A 185 -3.97 -9.89 -0.40
CA ILE A 185 -2.57 -10.08 -0.76
C ILE A 185 -2.25 -9.29 -2.03
N SER A 186 -1.12 -8.61 -2.00
CA SER A 186 -0.54 -7.94 -3.16
C SER A 186 0.90 -8.39 -3.38
N PHE A 187 1.29 -8.49 -4.66
CA PHE A 187 2.64 -8.80 -5.10
C PHE A 187 3.18 -7.66 -5.98
N PRO A 188 3.36 -6.44 -5.44
CA PRO A 188 3.91 -5.35 -6.23
C PRO A 188 5.33 -5.71 -6.69
N ARG A 189 5.62 -5.43 -7.97
CA ARG A 189 6.98 -5.50 -8.50
C ARG A 189 7.67 -4.14 -8.31
N ILE A 190 8.99 -4.16 -8.08
CA ILE A 190 9.79 -2.94 -8.08
C ILE A 190 9.64 -2.24 -9.43
N ARG A 191 9.44 -0.92 -9.37
CA ARG A 191 9.34 -0.04 -10.52
C ARG A 191 10.38 1.08 -10.41
N PRO A 192 10.78 1.70 -11.53
CA PRO A 192 11.68 2.84 -11.50
C PRO A 192 11.22 3.90 -10.49
N GLU A 193 12.16 4.50 -9.80
CA GLU A 193 11.96 5.57 -8.83
C GLU A 193 13.14 6.55 -8.89
N ALA A 194 13.04 7.69 -8.21
CA ALA A 194 14.00 8.79 -8.32
C ALA A 194 15.45 8.43 -7.91
N GLY A 195 15.67 7.34 -7.15
CA GLY A 195 16.99 6.88 -6.73
C GLY A 195 17.63 5.87 -7.69
N GLY A 196 16.92 5.45 -8.72
CA GLY A 196 17.45 4.52 -9.73
C GLY A 196 17.74 3.11 -9.21
N PHE A 197 17.03 2.66 -8.17
CA PHE A 197 17.23 1.33 -7.60
C PHE A 197 17.00 0.23 -8.64
N GLN A 198 17.96 -0.68 -8.77
CA GLN A 198 17.86 -1.83 -9.65
C GLN A 198 17.54 -3.09 -8.84
N PRO A 199 16.43 -3.79 -9.13
CA PRO A 199 16.07 -4.99 -8.40
C PRO A 199 17.07 -6.11 -8.66
N PRO A 200 17.58 -6.79 -7.60
CA PRO A 200 18.47 -7.94 -7.77
C PRO A 200 17.79 -9.14 -8.44
N PHE A 201 16.47 -9.26 -8.28
CA PHE A 201 15.68 -10.30 -8.92
C PHE A 201 14.72 -9.69 -9.96
N LYS A 202 14.84 -10.11 -11.21
CA LYS A 202 13.91 -9.70 -12.28
C LYS A 202 12.67 -10.59 -12.27
N ILE A 203 11.51 -9.98 -12.17
CA ILE A 203 10.22 -10.66 -12.11
C ILE A 203 9.45 -10.40 -13.40
N ASP A 204 9.28 -11.42 -14.22
CA ASP A 204 8.50 -11.31 -15.46
C ASP A 204 6.98 -11.51 -15.22
N ASP A 205 6.19 -11.25 -16.26
CA ASP A 205 4.73 -11.38 -16.21
C ASP A 205 4.29 -12.84 -15.97
N LYS A 206 5.04 -13.79 -16.51
CA LYS A 206 4.76 -15.22 -16.37
C LYS A 206 4.91 -15.68 -14.93
N PHE A 207 5.98 -15.25 -14.26
CA PHE A 207 6.20 -15.55 -12.85
C PHE A 207 5.08 -14.94 -11.99
N LEU A 208 4.77 -13.64 -12.18
CA LEU A 208 3.73 -12.96 -11.42
C LEU A 208 2.36 -13.64 -11.62
N ALA A 209 1.99 -13.99 -12.84
CA ALA A 209 0.75 -14.70 -13.11
C ALA A 209 0.69 -16.07 -12.42
N ARG A 210 1.78 -16.85 -12.46
CA ARG A 210 1.86 -18.13 -11.76
C ARG A 210 1.73 -18.00 -10.26
N LEU A 211 2.35 -16.98 -9.68
CA LEU A 211 2.25 -16.70 -8.25
C LEU A 211 0.81 -16.35 -7.84
N ILE A 212 0.14 -15.51 -8.61
CA ILE A 212 -1.28 -15.16 -8.41
C ILE A 212 -2.15 -16.42 -8.48
N PHE A 213 -1.94 -17.27 -9.47
CA PHE A 213 -2.71 -18.53 -9.61
C PHE A 213 -2.43 -19.50 -8.46
N ALA A 214 -1.18 -19.62 -8.03
CA ALA A 214 -0.83 -20.48 -6.88
C ALA A 214 -1.57 -20.01 -5.61
N PHE A 215 -1.57 -18.71 -5.32
CA PHE A 215 -2.31 -18.17 -4.18
C PHE A 215 -3.83 -18.34 -4.33
N ARG A 216 -4.38 -18.15 -5.52
CA ARG A 216 -5.81 -18.38 -5.78
C ARG A 216 -6.21 -19.84 -5.57
N ILE A 217 -5.36 -20.79 -5.95
CA ILE A 217 -5.62 -22.22 -5.75
C ILE A 217 -5.52 -22.59 -4.27
N CYS A 218 -4.47 -22.13 -3.57
CA CYS A 218 -4.24 -22.44 -2.17
C CYS A 218 -5.20 -21.71 -1.21
N MET A 219 -5.70 -20.54 -1.62
CA MET A 219 -6.59 -19.67 -0.83
C MET A 219 -7.70 -19.11 -1.73
N PRO A 220 -8.73 -19.91 -2.03
CA PRO A 220 -9.76 -19.53 -3.00
C PRO A 220 -10.62 -18.32 -2.57
N ASP A 221 -10.67 -18.04 -1.28
CA ASP A 221 -11.46 -16.97 -0.67
C ASP A 221 -10.68 -15.66 -0.45
N ILE A 222 -9.34 -15.66 -0.64
CA ILE A 222 -8.52 -14.46 -0.38
C ILE A 222 -8.76 -13.34 -1.41
N THR A 223 -8.69 -12.09 -1.00
CA THR A 223 -8.64 -10.96 -1.92
C THR A 223 -7.24 -10.81 -2.51
N LEU A 224 -7.09 -10.97 -3.84
CA LEU A 224 -5.84 -10.75 -4.56
C LEU A 224 -5.90 -9.41 -5.30
N VAL A 225 -4.90 -8.56 -5.00
CA VAL A 225 -4.83 -7.17 -5.46
C VAL A 225 -3.83 -7.05 -6.61
N LEU A 226 -4.19 -6.30 -7.64
CA LEU A 226 -3.29 -5.91 -8.73
C LEU A 226 -3.33 -4.39 -8.94
N SER A 227 -2.17 -3.75 -8.82
CA SER A 227 -2.06 -2.29 -8.91
C SER A 227 -1.72 -1.79 -10.32
N THR A 228 -1.78 -0.48 -10.48
CA THR A 228 -1.37 0.24 -11.70
C THR A 228 0.15 0.21 -11.97
N ARG A 229 0.94 -0.41 -11.09
CA ARG A 229 2.34 -0.76 -11.37
C ARG A 229 2.46 -1.64 -12.61
N GLU A 230 1.42 -2.41 -12.92
CA GLU A 230 1.39 -3.36 -14.02
C GLU A 230 0.84 -2.71 -15.30
N SER A 231 1.30 -3.23 -16.45
CA SER A 231 0.86 -2.72 -17.75
C SER A 231 -0.64 -2.94 -17.98
N PRO A 232 -1.31 -2.06 -18.75
CA PRO A 232 -2.72 -2.24 -19.13
C PRO A 232 -3.00 -3.63 -19.72
N SER A 233 -2.11 -4.13 -20.58
CA SER A 233 -2.25 -5.44 -21.20
C SER A 233 -2.25 -6.57 -20.16
N PHE A 234 -1.31 -6.56 -19.20
CA PHE A 234 -1.23 -7.57 -18.16
C PHE A 234 -2.46 -7.49 -17.23
N ARG A 235 -2.86 -6.28 -16.81
CA ARG A 235 -4.02 -6.06 -15.95
C ARG A 235 -5.31 -6.56 -16.59
N ASN A 236 -5.53 -6.26 -17.89
CA ASN A 236 -6.71 -6.73 -18.62
C ASN A 236 -6.77 -8.26 -18.70
N LYS A 237 -5.62 -8.93 -18.90
CA LYS A 237 -5.56 -10.41 -18.95
C LYS A 237 -5.80 -11.04 -17.57
N MET A 238 -5.33 -10.40 -16.49
CA MET A 238 -5.48 -10.93 -15.14
C MET A 238 -6.85 -10.62 -14.51
N ALA A 239 -7.58 -9.65 -15.06
CA ALA A 239 -8.93 -9.34 -14.64
C ALA A 239 -9.85 -10.57 -14.81
N GLY A 240 -10.42 -11.06 -13.71
CA GLY A 240 -11.24 -12.28 -13.71
C GLY A 240 -10.46 -13.60 -13.71
N LEU A 241 -9.13 -13.57 -13.82
CA LEU A 241 -8.26 -14.74 -13.75
C LEU A 241 -7.50 -14.80 -12.41
N GLY A 242 -8.22 -14.71 -11.29
CA GLY A 242 -7.62 -14.81 -9.97
C GLY A 242 -7.58 -13.49 -9.20
N ILE A 243 -7.52 -12.35 -9.88
CA ILE A 243 -7.57 -11.02 -9.27
C ILE A 243 -9.03 -10.59 -9.06
N ASN A 244 -9.32 -10.05 -7.88
CA ASN A 244 -10.64 -9.55 -7.50
C ASN A 244 -10.62 -8.14 -6.89
N ARG A 245 -9.46 -7.48 -6.77
CA ARG A 245 -9.32 -6.07 -6.40
C ARG A 245 -8.24 -5.38 -7.23
N MET A 246 -8.51 -4.18 -7.73
CA MET A 246 -7.57 -3.44 -8.58
C MET A 246 -7.56 -1.96 -8.22
N SER A 247 -6.37 -1.34 -8.20
CA SER A 247 -6.30 0.13 -8.15
C SER A 247 -6.62 0.75 -9.49
N VAL A 248 -7.24 1.92 -9.48
CA VAL A 248 -7.58 2.70 -10.67
C VAL A 248 -7.22 4.14 -10.49
N ALA A 249 -7.08 4.88 -11.59
CA ALA A 249 -6.77 6.32 -11.62
C ALA A 249 -5.56 6.70 -10.75
N SER A 250 -4.62 5.80 -10.49
CA SER A 250 -3.57 6.00 -9.50
C SER A 250 -2.67 7.18 -9.85
N LYS A 251 -2.38 7.98 -8.82
CA LYS A 251 -1.33 9.00 -8.82
C LYS A 251 -0.34 8.62 -7.71
N THR A 252 0.96 8.64 -7.99
CA THR A 252 2.03 8.32 -7.01
C THR A 252 2.65 9.56 -6.39
N THR A 253 2.15 10.72 -6.78
CA THR A 253 2.46 12.04 -6.22
C THR A 253 1.44 12.43 -5.15
N VAL A 254 1.76 13.41 -4.31
CA VAL A 254 0.83 13.91 -3.29
C VAL A 254 -0.31 14.69 -3.96
N GLY A 255 -1.55 14.25 -3.75
CA GLY A 255 -2.71 14.74 -4.47
C GLY A 255 -2.69 14.35 -5.94
N GLY A 256 -3.16 15.25 -6.81
CA GLY A 256 -3.06 15.13 -8.27
C GLY A 256 -4.31 14.63 -8.97
N TYR A 257 -5.44 14.49 -8.27
CA TYR A 257 -6.74 14.23 -8.89
C TYR A 257 -7.47 15.55 -9.23
N SER A 258 -7.34 16.55 -8.37
CA SER A 258 -8.01 17.85 -8.51
C SER A 258 -7.25 18.85 -9.39
N SER A 259 -5.97 18.59 -9.72
CA SER A 259 -5.14 19.48 -10.54
C SER A 259 -4.79 18.85 -11.89
N GLU A 260 -4.80 19.66 -12.97
CA GLU A 260 -4.37 19.23 -14.31
C GLU A 260 -2.85 19.01 -14.40
N THR A 261 -2.07 19.65 -13.53
CA THR A 261 -0.62 19.50 -13.47
C THR A 261 -0.26 18.41 -12.49
N SER A 262 0.24 17.28 -12.97
CA SER A 262 0.83 16.26 -12.08
C SER A 262 2.05 16.86 -11.38
N PRO A 263 2.07 16.90 -10.04
CA PRO A 263 3.25 17.33 -9.31
C PRO A 263 4.43 16.45 -9.69
N SER A 264 5.62 17.00 -9.84
CA SER A 264 6.85 16.23 -10.05
C SER A 264 7.18 15.41 -8.80
N GLY A 265 7.66 14.18 -8.97
CA GLY A 265 8.21 13.39 -7.86
C GLY A 265 7.21 12.43 -7.21
N GLY A 266 6.96 11.31 -7.86
CA GLY A 266 6.16 10.21 -7.32
C GLY A 266 6.97 9.24 -6.47
N GLN A 267 6.30 8.36 -5.76
CA GLN A 267 6.93 7.28 -5.00
C GLN A 267 7.63 6.26 -5.92
N PHE A 268 7.04 5.99 -7.07
CA PHE A 268 7.54 5.11 -8.14
C PHE A 268 6.74 5.37 -9.42
N ASP A 269 7.23 4.87 -10.55
CA ASP A 269 6.52 4.95 -11.83
C ASP A 269 5.38 3.94 -11.90
N ILE A 270 4.29 4.34 -12.55
CA ILE A 270 3.16 3.46 -12.87
C ILE A 270 3.07 3.25 -14.38
N TYR A 271 2.56 2.09 -14.81
CA TYR A 271 2.43 1.76 -16.23
C TYR A 271 0.99 1.86 -16.75
N ASP A 272 0.01 1.74 -15.86
CA ASP A 272 -1.39 1.94 -16.23
C ASP A 272 -1.91 3.27 -15.67
N THR A 273 -2.05 4.24 -16.55
CA THR A 273 -2.50 5.62 -16.23
C THR A 273 -3.98 5.84 -16.53
N ARG A 274 -4.73 4.79 -16.91
CA ARG A 274 -6.17 4.89 -17.19
C ARG A 274 -6.96 5.19 -15.90
N ASN A 275 -7.99 5.99 -16.08
CA ASN A 275 -8.99 6.32 -15.06
C ASN A 275 -10.04 5.22 -14.93
#